data_e7946c8bbc70aa50500580b6fa88a030
#
_entry.id   e7946c8bbc70aa50500580b6fa88a030
#
_cell.length_a   1.000
_cell.length_b   1.000
_cell.length_c   1.000
_cell.angle_alpha   90.00
_cell.angle_beta   90.00
_cell.angle_gamma   90.00
#
_symmetry.space_group_name_H-M   'P 1'
#
loop_
_entity.id
_entity.type
_entity.pdbx_description
1 polymer ?
#
loop_
_entity_poly.entity_id
_entity_poly.type
_entity_poly.pdbx_seq_one_letter_code
_entity_poly.pdbx_strand_id
1 'polypeptide(L)'
;MLNCFDDYQGLLSLSDIHKYDLHLATKIKVSLGSSKPDWLNPLLVLVPDGKNPPFEERYLTANIRELKFVRLKDYYMPLRKVAAISNEARQGFEVYKNNCLFCHSLKGRGGNKGVHLLDQYSFSKLEEQEKFLNDFKSFHDKTNVDKQDIEQFVTGNQKKTVLSFFQEI
;
A
#
# COMPACT_ATOMS: atom_id res chain seq x y z
N MET A 1 -9.10 6.76 -6.69
CA MET A 1 -9.16 5.57 -5.82
C MET A 1 -9.53 4.38 -6.67
N LEU A 2 -8.80 3.29 -6.54
CA LEU A 2 -8.92 2.06 -7.30
C LEU A 2 -9.25 0.94 -6.31
N ASN A 3 -10.45 0.39 -6.38
CA ASN A 3 -10.84 -0.76 -5.57
C ASN A 3 -10.63 -2.03 -6.38
N CYS A 4 -9.97 -3.02 -5.80
CA CYS A 4 -9.65 -4.29 -6.45
C CYS A 4 -10.55 -5.43 -6.00
N PHE A 5 -10.59 -6.52 -6.76
CA PHE A 5 -11.40 -7.71 -6.41
C PHE A 5 -10.83 -8.48 -5.22
N ASP A 6 -9.55 -8.34 -4.94
CA ASP A 6 -8.83 -8.96 -3.83
C ASP A 6 -8.74 -8.06 -2.58
N ASP A 7 -9.65 -7.08 -2.50
CA ASP A 7 -9.75 -6.09 -1.41
C ASP A 7 -8.53 -5.17 -1.23
N TYR A 8 -7.60 -5.15 -2.19
CA TYR A 8 -6.59 -4.12 -2.31
C TYR A 8 -7.22 -2.78 -2.70
N GLN A 9 -6.70 -1.67 -2.20
CA GLN A 9 -7.18 -0.34 -2.56
C GLN A 9 -6.02 0.60 -2.91
N GLY A 10 -5.86 0.90 -4.18
CA GLY A 10 -4.88 1.88 -4.67
C GLY A 10 -5.40 3.31 -4.65
N LEU A 11 -4.51 4.28 -4.36
CA LEU A 11 -4.79 5.70 -4.52
C LEU A 11 -3.73 6.38 -5.37
N LEU A 12 -4.19 6.97 -6.47
CA LEU A 12 -3.36 7.77 -7.36
C LEU A 12 -3.87 9.20 -7.38
N SER A 13 -2.98 10.17 -7.29
CA SER A 13 -3.33 11.57 -7.52
C SER A 13 -3.46 11.84 -9.01
N LEU A 14 -4.33 12.78 -9.40
CA LEU A 14 -4.37 13.24 -10.80
C LEU A 14 -3.04 13.85 -11.24
N SER A 15 -2.32 14.49 -10.30
CA SER A 15 -0.97 15.00 -10.54
C SER A 15 0.01 13.89 -10.93
N ASP A 16 -0.01 12.75 -10.20
CA ASP A 16 0.86 11.62 -10.52
C ASP A 16 0.48 10.96 -11.85
N ILE A 17 -0.82 10.83 -12.11
CA ILE A 17 -1.31 10.29 -13.39
C ILE A 17 -0.78 11.09 -14.56
N HIS A 18 -0.87 12.42 -14.50
CA HIS A 18 -0.35 13.29 -15.55
C HIS A 18 1.18 13.31 -15.60
N LYS A 19 1.84 13.40 -14.43
CA LYS A 19 3.31 13.48 -14.35
C LYS A 19 3.99 12.27 -14.94
N TYR A 20 3.48 11.08 -14.62
CA TYR A 20 4.08 9.80 -15.03
C TYR A 20 3.36 9.17 -16.22
N ASP A 21 2.39 9.87 -16.80
CA ASP A 21 1.61 9.40 -17.94
C ASP A 21 1.02 8.00 -17.70
N LEU A 22 0.40 7.83 -16.51
CA LEU A 22 -0.11 6.52 -16.11
C LEU A 22 -1.32 6.12 -16.95
N HIS A 23 -1.32 4.90 -17.41
CA HIS A 23 -2.39 4.33 -18.22
C HIS A 23 -3.16 3.25 -17.44
N LEU A 24 -4.40 3.05 -17.83
CA LEU A 24 -5.20 1.91 -17.40
C LEU A 24 -5.21 0.87 -18.51
N ALA A 25 -4.50 -0.24 -18.31
CA ALA A 25 -4.45 -1.33 -19.27
C ALA A 25 -5.71 -2.21 -19.16
N THR A 26 -6.42 -2.36 -20.27
CA THR A 26 -7.63 -3.17 -20.40
C THR A 26 -7.38 -4.52 -21.06
N LYS A 27 -6.21 -4.71 -21.65
CA LYS A 27 -5.79 -5.95 -22.29
C LYS A 27 -4.29 -6.13 -22.20
N ILE A 28 -3.88 -7.31 -21.76
CA ILE A 28 -2.47 -7.68 -21.63
C ILE A 28 -2.21 -8.92 -22.47
N LYS A 29 -1.13 -8.89 -23.22
CA LYS A 29 -0.56 -10.07 -23.86
C LYS A 29 0.74 -10.43 -23.14
N VAL A 30 0.87 -11.66 -22.70
CA VAL A 30 2.13 -12.22 -22.21
C VAL A 30 2.91 -12.87 -23.34
N SER A 31 4.22 -12.99 -23.17
CA SER A 31 5.10 -13.63 -24.14
C SER A 31 4.70 -15.09 -24.38
N LEU A 32 4.99 -15.60 -25.57
CA LEU A 32 4.76 -17.00 -25.94
C LEU A 32 5.40 -17.93 -24.89
N GLY A 33 4.64 -18.92 -24.42
CA GLY A 33 5.08 -19.89 -23.41
C GLY A 33 4.83 -19.48 -21.96
N SER A 34 4.33 -18.27 -21.71
CA SER A 34 3.95 -17.81 -20.38
C SER A 34 2.43 -17.81 -20.21
N SER A 35 1.93 -18.24 -19.06
CA SER A 35 0.52 -18.05 -18.69
C SER A 35 0.32 -16.65 -18.10
N LYS A 36 -0.78 -16.00 -18.46
CA LYS A 36 -1.18 -14.73 -17.87
C LYS A 36 -1.73 -14.99 -16.46
N PRO A 37 -1.16 -14.40 -15.40
CA PRO A 37 -1.72 -14.51 -14.07
C PRO A 37 -3.12 -13.90 -13.99
N ASP A 38 -4.06 -14.57 -13.30
CA ASP A 38 -5.45 -14.12 -13.16
C ASP A 38 -5.57 -12.74 -12.48
N TRP A 39 -4.68 -12.44 -11.52
CA TRP A 39 -4.67 -11.18 -10.81
C TRP A 39 -4.34 -9.95 -11.69
N LEU A 40 -3.88 -10.14 -12.93
CA LEU A 40 -3.73 -9.05 -13.91
C LEU A 40 -5.07 -8.62 -14.55
N ASN A 41 -6.15 -9.35 -14.29
CA ASN A 41 -7.47 -9.06 -14.84
C ASN A 41 -8.35 -8.30 -13.81
N PRO A 42 -9.37 -7.54 -14.25
CA PRO A 42 -9.61 -7.14 -15.65
C PRO A 42 -8.80 -5.92 -16.06
N LEU A 43 -8.36 -5.09 -15.10
CA LEU A 43 -7.68 -3.82 -15.33
C LEU A 43 -6.47 -3.70 -14.43
N LEU A 44 -5.44 -3.02 -14.92
CA LEU A 44 -4.27 -2.67 -14.10
C LEU A 44 -3.72 -1.29 -14.46
N VAL A 45 -3.02 -0.68 -13.52
CA VAL A 45 -2.23 0.53 -13.74
C VAL A 45 -0.96 0.15 -14.49
N LEU A 46 -0.68 0.85 -15.59
CA LEU A 46 0.54 0.71 -16.38
C LEU A 46 1.37 1.99 -16.26
N VAL A 47 2.65 1.81 -15.95
CA VAL A 47 3.67 2.85 -16.06
C VAL A 47 4.36 2.68 -17.41
N PRO A 48 4.28 3.65 -18.34
CA PRO A 48 4.93 3.55 -19.65
C PRO A 48 6.46 3.53 -19.52
N ASP A 49 7.13 2.91 -20.50
CA ASP A 49 8.58 2.91 -20.58
C ASP A 49 9.13 4.35 -20.60
N GLY A 50 10.25 4.54 -19.90
CA GLY A 50 10.88 5.86 -19.75
C GLY A 50 10.22 6.79 -18.72
N LYS A 51 9.10 6.43 -18.15
CA LYS A 51 8.53 7.10 -16.98
C LYS A 51 9.02 6.42 -15.72
N ASN A 52 9.60 7.18 -14.80
CA ASN A 52 10.23 6.65 -13.60
C ASN A 52 9.57 7.24 -12.35
N PRO A 53 8.34 6.80 -11.96
CA PRO A 53 7.78 7.16 -10.67
C PRO A 53 8.64 6.58 -9.53
N PRO A 54 8.54 7.09 -8.31
CA PRO A 54 9.10 6.43 -7.15
C PRO A 54 8.64 4.97 -7.09
N PHE A 55 9.51 4.08 -6.62
CA PHE A 55 9.14 2.68 -6.46
C PHE A 55 8.18 2.55 -5.26
N GLU A 56 6.90 2.66 -5.52
CA GLU A 56 5.81 2.61 -4.55
C GLU A 56 4.69 1.70 -5.07
N GLU A 57 4.11 0.95 -4.15
CA GLU A 57 3.13 -0.10 -4.47
C GLU A 57 1.88 0.42 -5.21
N ARG A 58 1.47 1.66 -4.96
CA ARG A 58 0.31 2.28 -5.63
C ARG A 58 0.41 2.29 -7.15
N TYR A 59 1.64 2.28 -7.71
CA TYR A 59 1.85 2.22 -9.16
C TYR A 59 1.77 0.81 -9.74
N LEU A 60 1.63 -0.21 -8.87
CA LEU A 60 1.51 -1.62 -9.23
C LEU A 60 0.07 -2.15 -9.08
N THR A 61 -0.91 -1.25 -8.93
CA THR A 61 -2.32 -1.65 -8.71
C THR A 61 -2.86 -2.43 -9.90
N ALA A 62 -3.29 -3.65 -9.65
CA ALA A 62 -3.92 -4.54 -10.63
C ALA A 62 -5.27 -5.08 -10.09
N ASN A 63 -5.92 -5.97 -10.84
CA ASN A 63 -7.19 -6.60 -10.44
C ASN A 63 -8.30 -5.58 -10.11
N ILE A 64 -8.29 -4.43 -10.80
CA ILE A 64 -9.17 -3.30 -10.50
C ILE A 64 -10.60 -3.61 -10.94
N ARG A 65 -11.54 -3.50 -10.01
CA ARG A 65 -12.99 -3.65 -10.25
C ARG A 65 -13.75 -2.32 -10.34
N GLU A 66 -13.22 -1.27 -9.69
CA GLU A 66 -13.92 -0.01 -9.57
C GLU A 66 -12.95 1.17 -9.49
N LEU A 67 -13.32 2.25 -10.18
CA LEU A 67 -12.62 3.54 -10.09
C LEU A 67 -13.54 4.57 -9.44
N LYS A 68 -13.05 5.28 -8.42
CA LYS A 68 -13.76 6.38 -7.75
C LYS A 68 -12.93 7.64 -7.69
N PHE A 69 -13.55 8.76 -7.99
CA PHE A 69 -12.95 10.07 -7.68
C PHE A 69 -13.17 10.41 -6.20
N VAL A 70 -12.08 10.67 -5.50
CA VAL A 70 -12.10 11.09 -4.09
C VAL A 70 -11.19 12.30 -3.90
N ARG A 71 -11.53 13.16 -2.95
CA ARG A 71 -10.61 14.22 -2.53
C ARG A 71 -9.60 13.61 -1.56
N LEU A 72 -8.34 13.53 -1.95
CA LEU A 72 -7.27 12.92 -1.12
C LEU A 72 -7.17 13.56 0.27
N LYS A 73 -7.42 14.88 0.38
CA LYS A 73 -7.45 15.59 1.66
C LYS A 73 -8.50 14.99 2.60
N ASP A 74 -9.71 14.80 2.11
CA ASP A 74 -10.83 14.29 2.91
C ASP A 74 -10.67 12.79 3.20
N TYR A 75 -10.14 12.05 2.22
CA TYR A 75 -9.85 10.64 2.40
C TYR A 75 -8.85 10.39 3.53
N TYR A 76 -7.75 11.13 3.57
CA TYR A 76 -6.70 10.95 4.59
C TYR A 76 -6.94 11.72 5.89
N MET A 77 -7.99 12.55 5.98
CA MET A 77 -8.23 13.40 7.15
C MET A 77 -8.27 12.64 8.49
N PRO A 78 -8.94 11.46 8.60
CA PRO A 78 -8.97 10.72 9.87
C PRO A 78 -7.57 10.26 10.34
N LEU A 79 -6.67 9.95 9.40
CA LEU A 79 -5.32 9.49 9.67
C LEU A 79 -4.36 10.66 9.95
N ARG A 80 -4.52 11.76 9.22
CA ARG A 80 -3.69 12.98 9.40
C ARG A 80 -3.87 13.63 10.75
N LYS A 81 -5.04 13.54 11.35
CA LYS A 81 -5.28 14.08 12.70
C LYS A 81 -4.37 13.44 13.74
N VAL A 82 -4.10 12.15 13.61
CA VAL A 82 -3.18 11.40 14.45
C VAL A 82 -1.72 11.75 14.09
N ALA A 83 -1.38 11.70 12.81
CA ALA A 83 -0.05 12.00 12.32
C ALA A 83 0.43 13.45 12.64
N ALA A 84 -0.47 14.35 13.02
CA ALA A 84 -0.12 15.73 13.37
C ALA A 84 0.49 15.88 14.77
N ILE A 85 0.53 14.83 15.58
CA ILE A 85 0.95 14.87 16.98
C ILE A 85 2.48 15.09 17.09
N SER A 86 3.26 14.36 16.30
CA SER A 86 4.72 14.48 16.26
C SER A 86 5.28 14.45 14.84
N ASN A 87 6.54 14.85 14.67
CA ASN A 87 7.23 14.73 13.38
C ASN A 87 7.46 13.28 13.00
N GLU A 88 7.79 12.45 13.97
CA GLU A 88 8.02 11.01 13.83
C GLU A 88 6.73 10.31 13.38
N ALA A 89 5.62 10.61 14.03
CA ALA A 89 4.31 10.09 13.63
C ALA A 89 3.92 10.52 12.21
N ARG A 90 4.25 11.74 11.82
CA ARG A 90 4.01 12.25 10.46
C ARG A 90 4.82 11.48 9.42
N GLN A 91 6.10 11.24 9.69
CA GLN A 91 6.96 10.44 8.81
C GLN A 91 6.46 9.00 8.74
N GLY A 92 6.09 8.40 9.87
CA GLY A 92 5.52 7.06 9.92
C GLY A 92 4.21 6.93 9.15
N PHE A 93 3.34 7.94 9.23
CA PHE A 93 2.14 8.01 8.41
C PHE A 93 2.43 8.03 6.92
N GLU A 94 3.42 8.80 6.45
CA GLU A 94 3.77 8.84 5.03
C GLU A 94 4.29 7.46 4.55
N VAL A 95 5.12 6.79 5.36
CA VAL A 95 5.57 5.42 5.04
C VAL A 95 4.38 4.45 4.99
N TYR A 96 3.52 4.47 6.02
CA TYR A 96 2.34 3.61 6.09
C TYR A 96 1.39 3.84 4.92
N LYS A 97 1.09 5.09 4.63
CA LYS A 97 0.22 5.51 3.53
C LYS A 97 0.71 5.01 2.17
N ASN A 98 2.02 5.05 1.94
CA ASN A 98 2.60 4.73 0.64
C ASN A 98 2.89 3.23 0.44
N ASN A 99 2.97 2.44 1.54
CA ASN A 99 3.43 1.05 1.45
C ASN A 99 2.54 0.02 2.15
N CYS A 100 1.66 0.42 3.07
CA CYS A 100 0.90 -0.54 3.89
C CYS A 100 -0.61 -0.39 3.74
N LEU A 101 -1.09 0.86 3.62
CA LEU A 101 -2.50 1.20 3.65
C LEU A 101 -3.31 0.54 2.53
N PHE A 102 -2.67 0.16 1.45
CA PHE A 102 -3.34 -0.47 0.30
C PHE A 102 -3.90 -1.86 0.63
N CYS A 103 -3.26 -2.57 1.56
CA CYS A 103 -3.66 -3.89 2.04
C CYS A 103 -4.20 -3.85 3.47
N HIS A 104 -3.64 -3.00 4.33
CA HIS A 104 -3.98 -2.92 5.75
C HIS A 104 -4.78 -1.65 6.02
N SER A 105 -6.09 -1.78 6.12
CA SER A 105 -6.94 -0.61 6.41
C SER A 105 -6.74 -0.07 7.82
N LEU A 106 -6.93 1.25 7.96
CA LEU A 106 -6.85 1.95 9.23
C LEU A 106 -7.94 3.03 9.31
N LYS A 107 -8.73 3.02 10.39
CA LYS A 107 -9.84 3.97 10.59
C LYS A 107 -10.78 4.06 9.37
N GLY A 108 -11.07 2.92 8.75
CA GLY A 108 -11.94 2.82 7.59
C GLY A 108 -11.36 3.39 6.29
N ARG A 109 -10.05 3.48 6.20
CA ARG A 109 -9.30 3.88 4.99
C ARG A 109 -8.33 2.77 4.62
N GLY A 110 -8.12 2.57 3.32
CA GLY A 110 -7.24 1.53 2.80
C GLY A 110 -7.96 0.26 2.41
N GLY A 111 -7.18 -0.74 1.99
CA GLY A 111 -7.66 -2.07 1.60
C GLY A 111 -7.79 -3.02 2.79
N ASN A 112 -8.50 -4.12 2.57
CA ASN A 112 -8.72 -5.17 3.58
C ASN A 112 -8.11 -6.51 3.16
N LYS A 113 -7.17 -6.50 2.22
CA LYS A 113 -6.43 -7.70 1.79
C LYS A 113 -5.55 -8.25 2.92
N GLY A 114 -4.95 -7.37 3.72
CA GLY A 114 -4.18 -7.71 4.91
C GLY A 114 -5.01 -7.60 6.19
N VAL A 115 -4.45 -8.11 7.28
CA VAL A 115 -5.07 -8.02 8.62
C VAL A 115 -5.17 -6.57 9.12
N HIS A 116 -6.13 -6.29 9.99
CA HIS A 116 -6.21 -5.01 10.70
C HIS A 116 -5.13 -4.97 11.78
N LEU A 117 -4.09 -4.17 11.58
CA LEU A 117 -2.91 -4.19 12.46
C LEU A 117 -3.22 -3.81 13.91
N LEU A 118 -4.15 -2.90 14.15
CA LEU A 118 -4.54 -2.52 15.51
C LEU A 118 -5.34 -3.60 16.26
N ASP A 119 -5.93 -4.56 15.54
CA ASP A 119 -6.61 -5.72 16.16
C ASP A 119 -5.61 -6.82 16.50
N GLN A 120 -4.44 -6.83 15.84
CA GLN A 120 -3.40 -7.84 16.04
C GLN A 120 -2.35 -7.43 17.07
N TYR A 121 -2.04 -6.12 17.18
CA TYR A 121 -0.92 -5.61 17.98
C TYR A 121 -1.33 -4.41 18.82
N SER A 122 -0.91 -4.40 20.08
CA SER A 122 -0.99 -3.22 20.96
C SER A 122 0.30 -2.42 20.87
N PHE A 123 0.34 -1.43 19.98
CA PHE A 123 1.56 -0.66 19.70
C PHE A 123 2.04 0.22 20.87
N SER A 124 1.27 0.36 21.93
CA SER A 124 1.73 0.98 23.19
C SER A 124 2.68 0.09 24.01
N LYS A 125 2.78 -1.21 23.69
CA LYS A 125 3.62 -2.18 24.39
C LYS A 125 4.86 -2.53 23.56
N LEU A 126 6.06 -2.43 24.14
CA LEU A 126 7.30 -2.74 23.45
C LEU A 126 7.36 -4.18 22.93
N GLU A 127 6.89 -5.15 23.69
CA GLU A 127 6.84 -6.56 23.29
C GLU A 127 6.00 -6.80 22.02
N GLU A 128 4.88 -6.08 21.90
CA GLU A 128 4.00 -6.16 20.73
C GLU A 128 4.59 -5.45 19.51
N GLN A 129 5.36 -4.38 19.73
CA GLN A 129 6.12 -3.72 18.67
C GLN A 129 7.21 -4.64 18.11
N GLU A 130 7.97 -5.32 19.00
CA GLU A 130 8.98 -6.31 18.60
C GLU A 130 8.34 -7.48 17.85
N LYS A 131 7.21 -7.98 18.36
CA LYS A 131 6.43 -9.01 17.69
C LYS A 131 6.00 -8.58 16.29
N PHE A 132 5.45 -7.37 16.14
CA PHE A 132 5.08 -6.82 14.84
C PHE A 132 6.27 -6.81 13.86
N LEU A 133 7.46 -6.35 14.31
CA LEU A 133 8.66 -6.31 13.45
C LEU A 133 9.14 -7.70 13.04
N ASN A 134 9.00 -8.69 13.91
CA ASN A 134 9.35 -10.08 13.61
C ASN A 134 8.32 -10.73 12.67
N ASP A 135 7.04 -10.54 12.97
CA ASP A 135 5.94 -11.07 12.15
C ASP A 135 5.94 -10.43 10.76
N PHE A 136 6.30 -9.15 10.65
CA PHE A 136 6.39 -8.44 9.38
C PHE A 136 7.24 -9.19 8.35
N LYS A 137 8.40 -9.71 8.77
CA LYS A 137 9.30 -10.45 7.90
C LYS A 137 8.70 -11.76 7.44
N SER A 138 8.05 -12.51 8.34
CA SER A 138 7.48 -13.82 8.02
C SER A 138 6.23 -13.73 7.16
N PHE A 139 5.40 -12.72 7.38
CA PHE A 139 4.17 -12.52 6.60
C PHE A 139 4.41 -11.96 5.19
N HIS A 140 5.49 -11.21 5.01
CA HIS A 140 5.86 -10.58 3.73
C HIS A 140 7.11 -11.26 3.12
N ASP A 141 7.29 -12.54 3.37
CA ASP A 141 8.43 -13.30 2.85
C ASP A 141 8.35 -13.40 1.32
N LYS A 142 9.42 -12.97 0.68
CA LYS A 142 9.59 -12.99 -0.77
C LYS A 142 9.53 -14.39 -1.41
N THR A 143 9.72 -15.44 -0.61
CA THR A 143 9.62 -16.82 -1.09
C THR A 143 8.18 -17.28 -1.30
N ASN A 144 7.21 -16.57 -0.73
CA ASN A 144 5.80 -16.85 -0.93
C ASN A 144 5.28 -16.08 -2.15
N VAL A 145 5.01 -16.79 -3.24
CA VAL A 145 4.53 -16.22 -4.51
C VAL A 145 3.20 -15.49 -4.41
N ASP A 146 2.39 -15.80 -3.38
CA ASP A 146 1.10 -15.16 -3.14
C ASP A 146 1.22 -13.91 -2.26
N LYS A 147 2.40 -13.64 -1.74
CA LYS A 147 2.70 -12.48 -0.90
C LYS A 147 3.68 -11.56 -1.60
N GLN A 148 3.42 -10.27 -1.49
CA GLN A 148 4.28 -9.27 -2.07
C GLN A 148 5.56 -9.10 -1.23
N ASP A 149 6.71 -9.05 -1.89
CA ASP A 149 7.99 -8.74 -1.23
C ASP A 149 8.03 -7.25 -0.85
N ILE A 150 7.42 -6.94 0.28
CA ILE A 150 7.31 -5.57 0.79
C ILE A 150 8.67 -5.01 1.23
N GLU A 151 9.68 -5.84 1.46
CA GLU A 151 11.03 -5.37 1.82
C GLU A 151 11.72 -4.60 0.68
N GLN A 152 11.26 -4.76 -0.56
CA GLN A 152 11.66 -3.90 -1.67
C GLN A 152 11.21 -2.44 -1.47
N PHE A 153 10.12 -2.22 -0.74
CA PHE A 153 9.49 -0.92 -0.57
C PHE A 153 9.77 -0.28 0.78
N VAL A 154 10.06 -1.07 1.83
CA VAL A 154 10.12 -0.60 3.21
C VAL A 154 11.40 -1.07 3.90
N THR A 155 12.29 -0.12 4.18
CA THR A 155 13.54 -0.38 4.92
C THR A 155 13.30 -0.60 6.42
N GLY A 156 14.30 -1.18 7.12
CA GLY A 156 14.23 -1.36 8.57
C GLY A 156 13.96 -0.06 9.35
N ASN A 157 14.54 1.06 8.91
CA ASN A 157 14.31 2.36 9.53
C ASN A 157 12.87 2.85 9.29
N GLN A 158 12.34 2.65 8.10
CA GLN A 158 10.95 3.01 7.79
C GLN A 158 9.96 2.19 8.62
N LYS A 159 10.23 0.89 8.85
CA LYS A 159 9.41 0.05 9.75
C LYS A 159 9.33 0.66 11.16
N LYS A 160 10.47 1.09 11.72
CA LYS A 160 10.51 1.77 13.03
C LYS A 160 9.74 3.10 13.03
N THR A 161 9.84 3.86 11.95
CA THR A 161 9.08 5.11 11.81
C THR A 161 7.57 4.87 11.78
N VAL A 162 7.11 3.77 11.16
CA VAL A 162 5.70 3.37 11.19
C VAL A 162 5.23 3.06 12.61
N LEU A 163 6.08 2.46 13.46
CA LEU A 163 5.73 2.24 14.87
C LEU A 163 5.42 3.55 15.61
N SER A 164 6.21 4.61 15.38
CA SER A 164 5.93 5.92 15.98
C SER A 164 4.56 6.48 15.60
N PHE A 165 4.11 6.23 14.37
CA PHE A 165 2.76 6.60 13.96
C PHE A 165 1.68 5.79 14.69
N PHE A 166 1.87 4.47 14.84
CA PHE A 166 0.90 3.61 15.52
C PHE A 166 0.83 3.86 17.04
N GLN A 167 1.91 4.31 17.66
CA GLN A 167 1.92 4.67 19.08
C GLN A 167 1.00 5.84 19.43
N GLU A 168 0.66 6.69 18.45
CA GLU A 168 -0.19 7.86 18.61
C GLU A 168 -1.68 7.57 18.31
N ILE A 169 -2.02 6.33 17.93
CA ILE A 169 -3.38 5.91 17.59
C ILE A 169 -4.10 5.31 18.79
#